data_241f93613a3ba9024431d7582da4fa53
#
_entry.id   241f93613a3ba9024431d7582da4fa53
#
_cell.length_a   1.000
_cell.length_b   1.000
_cell.length_c   1.000
_cell.angle_alpha   90.00
_cell.angle_beta   90.00
_cell.angle_gamma   90.00
#
_symmetry.space_group_name_H-M   'P 1'
#
loop_
_entity.id
_entity.type
_entity.pdbx_description
1 polymer ?
#
loop_
_entity_poly.entity_id
_entity_poly.type
_entity_poly.pdbx_seq_one_letter_code
_entity_poly.pdbx_strand_id
1 'polypeptide(L)'
;MPMSATGNRSAGYTLTEILVVVFIMGLTAGSVVLSLPESRSGLHDEALAFAARMELAAQESVMTGEIVGVTVSDADYGFYRYRRGRWLAMGRDSSFAPARWSDGTAVFIEREGTALDNLAGSKDRPDRIIPAIRFEPIGAATPFSVILSDADEEFRITGDAAGTITFEERRDG
;
A
#
# COMPACT_ATOMS: atom_id res chain seq x y z
N MET A 1 39.09 -51.99 -55.27
CA MET A 1 38.91 -51.27 -54.02
C MET A 1 37.53 -50.57 -54.08
N PRO A 2 36.56 -50.95 -53.29
CA PRO A 2 35.27 -50.27 -53.27
C PRO A 2 35.30 -49.16 -52.24
N MET A 3 34.96 -47.92 -52.58
CA MET A 3 34.74 -46.78 -51.72
C MET A 3 33.33 -46.87 -51.11
N SER A 4 33.25 -47.02 -49.78
CA SER A 4 32.00 -46.94 -49.07
C SER A 4 31.56 -45.46 -48.96
N ALA A 5 30.43 -45.14 -49.56
CA ALA A 5 29.79 -43.85 -49.37
C ALA A 5 28.96 -43.91 -48.09
N THR A 6 29.39 -43.18 -47.02
CA THR A 6 28.63 -42.99 -45.81
C THR A 6 27.50 -41.96 -46.08
N GLY A 7 26.30 -42.46 -46.25
CA GLY A 7 25.10 -41.60 -46.43
C GLY A 7 24.78 -40.87 -45.10
N ASN A 8 24.93 -39.57 -45.11
CA ASN A 8 24.51 -38.69 -44.02
C ASN A 8 22.95 -38.63 -44.01
N ARG A 9 22.33 -39.31 -43.03
CA ARG A 9 20.88 -39.22 -42.84
C ARG A 9 20.54 -37.91 -42.15
N SER A 10 20.18 -36.90 -42.92
CA SER A 10 19.53 -35.72 -42.37
C SER A 10 18.19 -36.13 -41.80
N ALA A 11 18.12 -36.30 -40.50
CA ALA A 11 16.85 -36.48 -39.78
C ALA A 11 16.14 -35.12 -39.80
N GLY A 12 15.19 -34.97 -40.71
CA GLY A 12 14.29 -33.81 -40.72
C GLY A 12 13.32 -33.90 -39.52
N TYR A 13 13.16 -32.84 -38.77
CA TYR A 13 12.12 -32.81 -37.73
C TYR A 13 10.74 -32.94 -38.35
N THR A 14 9.92 -33.74 -37.70
CA THR A 14 8.51 -33.90 -38.16
C THR A 14 7.69 -32.71 -37.65
N LEU A 15 6.65 -32.36 -38.41
CA LEU A 15 5.73 -31.29 -38.02
C LEU A 15 5.09 -31.57 -36.65
N THR A 16 4.82 -32.86 -36.34
CA THR A 16 4.29 -33.30 -35.08
C THR A 16 5.27 -33.06 -33.92
N GLU A 17 6.58 -33.22 -34.13
CA GLU A 17 7.62 -33.00 -33.11
C GLU A 17 7.71 -31.53 -32.73
N ILE A 18 7.66 -30.61 -33.72
CA ILE A 18 7.63 -29.17 -33.46
C ILE A 18 6.35 -28.79 -32.70
N LEU A 19 5.21 -29.37 -33.06
CA LEU A 19 3.91 -29.10 -32.40
C LEU A 19 3.96 -29.53 -30.94
N VAL A 20 4.52 -30.69 -30.61
CA VAL A 20 4.68 -31.19 -29.25
C VAL A 20 5.64 -30.29 -28.44
N VAL A 21 6.75 -29.86 -29.03
CA VAL A 21 7.70 -28.95 -28.34
C VAL A 21 7.05 -27.61 -28.02
N VAL A 22 6.33 -27.00 -28.96
CA VAL A 22 5.62 -25.73 -28.71
C VAL A 22 4.51 -25.93 -27.66
N PHE A 23 3.82 -27.05 -27.67
CA PHE A 23 2.80 -27.38 -26.66
C PHE A 23 3.41 -27.50 -25.25
N ILE A 24 4.52 -28.22 -25.11
CA ILE A 24 5.24 -28.34 -23.84
C ILE A 24 5.78 -26.99 -23.39
N MET A 25 6.34 -26.17 -24.30
CA MET A 25 6.79 -24.81 -23.98
C MET A 25 5.64 -23.92 -23.52
N GLY A 26 4.47 -24.03 -24.13
CA GLY A 26 3.26 -23.31 -23.73
C GLY A 26 2.78 -23.73 -22.34
N LEU A 27 2.77 -25.04 -22.03
CA LEU A 27 2.41 -25.56 -20.72
C LEU A 27 3.41 -25.13 -19.63
N THR A 28 4.71 -25.19 -19.90
CA THR A 28 5.73 -24.78 -18.95
C THR A 28 5.71 -23.25 -18.70
N ALA A 29 5.51 -22.46 -19.74
CA ALA A 29 5.33 -21.01 -19.60
C ALA A 29 4.09 -20.66 -18.77
N GLY A 30 2.97 -21.38 -18.99
CA GLY A 30 1.74 -21.21 -18.21
C GLY A 30 1.91 -21.56 -16.74
N SER A 31 2.64 -22.65 -16.41
CA SER A 31 2.87 -23.04 -15.02
C SER A 31 3.79 -22.07 -14.26
N VAL A 32 4.72 -21.40 -14.94
CA VAL A 32 5.57 -20.36 -14.31
C VAL A 32 4.74 -19.14 -13.93
N VAL A 33 3.78 -18.71 -14.74
CA VAL A 33 2.89 -17.58 -14.42
C VAL A 33 2.00 -17.89 -13.22
N LEU A 34 1.52 -19.14 -13.09
CA LEU A 34 0.72 -19.58 -11.94
C LEU A 34 1.54 -19.80 -10.66
N SER A 35 2.87 -19.88 -10.77
CA SER A 35 3.80 -20.06 -9.65
C SER A 35 4.48 -18.77 -9.21
N LEU A 36 4.15 -17.62 -9.83
CA LEU A 36 4.56 -16.34 -9.29
C LEU A 36 3.90 -16.21 -7.91
N PRO A 37 4.68 -16.08 -6.82
CA PRO A 37 4.09 -15.77 -5.53
C PRO A 37 3.25 -14.52 -5.74
N GLU A 38 1.99 -14.56 -5.29
CA GLU A 38 1.18 -13.37 -5.15
C GLU A 38 2.06 -12.33 -4.49
N SER A 39 2.27 -11.23 -5.20
CA SER A 39 3.13 -10.11 -4.80
C SER A 39 2.95 -9.86 -3.32
N ARG A 40 4.09 -9.73 -2.63
CA ARG A 40 4.26 -9.34 -1.23
C ARG A 40 2.98 -8.76 -0.69
N SER A 41 2.49 -9.28 0.39
CA SER A 41 1.13 -9.14 0.92
C SER A 41 0.51 -7.79 0.56
N GLY A 42 -0.72 -7.78 0.12
CA GLY A 42 -1.42 -6.53 -0.19
C GLY A 42 -1.32 -5.54 0.97
N LEU A 43 -1.11 -6.04 2.20
CA LEU A 43 -0.88 -5.26 3.41
C LEU A 43 0.42 -4.44 3.37
N HIS A 44 1.53 -5.01 2.87
CA HIS A 44 2.80 -4.27 2.72
C HIS A 44 2.66 -3.08 1.77
N ASP A 45 2.08 -3.31 0.60
CA ASP A 45 1.87 -2.26 -0.40
C ASP A 45 0.89 -1.20 0.12
N GLU A 46 -0.13 -1.61 0.85
CA GLU A 46 -1.10 -0.72 1.49
C GLU A 46 -0.45 0.14 2.57
N ALA A 47 0.37 -0.44 3.43
CA ALA A 47 1.10 0.25 4.48
C ALA A 47 2.11 1.26 3.91
N LEU A 48 2.85 0.87 2.86
CA LEU A 48 3.74 1.79 2.14
C LEU A 48 2.99 2.93 1.47
N ALA A 49 1.86 2.63 0.81
CA ALA A 49 1.03 3.65 0.18
C ALA A 49 0.46 4.64 1.22
N PHE A 50 0.05 4.15 2.38
CA PHE A 50 -0.38 5.00 3.48
C PHE A 50 0.75 5.88 4.00
N ALA A 51 1.92 5.32 4.29
CA ALA A 51 3.10 6.08 4.75
C ALA A 51 3.48 7.18 3.75
N ALA A 52 3.56 6.87 2.45
CA ALA A 52 3.86 7.83 1.41
C ALA A 52 2.82 8.97 1.33
N ARG A 53 1.54 8.66 1.53
CA ARG A 53 0.48 9.68 1.59
C ARG A 53 0.59 10.57 2.83
N MET A 54 1.03 10.03 3.96
CA MET A 54 1.27 10.82 5.17
C MET A 54 2.42 11.80 4.96
N GLU A 55 3.52 11.37 4.31
CA GLU A 55 4.61 12.26 3.92
C GLU A 55 4.15 13.37 2.98
N LEU A 56 3.35 13.01 1.96
CA LEU A 56 2.75 14.00 1.06
C LEU A 56 1.85 14.99 1.80
N ALA A 57 1.09 14.54 2.80
CA ALA A 57 0.23 15.42 3.59
C ALA A 57 1.03 16.42 4.44
N ALA A 58 2.15 15.97 5.01
CA ALA A 58 3.09 16.85 5.71
C ALA A 58 3.69 17.90 4.77
N GLN A 59 4.15 17.47 3.59
CA GLN A 59 4.69 18.38 2.56
C GLN A 59 3.65 19.36 2.05
N GLU A 60 2.44 18.89 1.75
CA GLU A 60 1.32 19.73 1.27
C GLU A 60 0.98 20.82 2.28
N SER A 61 0.98 20.49 3.58
CA SER A 61 0.73 21.48 4.64
C SER A 61 1.74 22.63 4.60
N VAL A 62 3.04 22.30 4.50
CA VAL A 62 4.12 23.30 4.40
C VAL A 62 4.03 24.11 3.11
N MET A 63 3.78 23.44 1.97
CA MET A 63 3.74 24.08 0.66
C MET A 63 2.56 25.04 0.49
N THR A 64 1.39 24.66 1.03
CA THR A 64 0.17 25.47 0.87
C THR A 64 -0.06 26.46 1.97
N GLY A 65 0.66 26.34 3.10
CA GLY A 65 0.42 27.15 4.29
C GLY A 65 -0.89 26.84 4.99
N GLU A 66 -1.49 25.67 4.74
CA GLU A 66 -2.76 25.26 5.31
C GLU A 66 -2.58 23.99 6.17
N ILE A 67 -3.35 23.87 7.25
CA ILE A 67 -3.32 22.67 8.08
C ILE A 67 -3.97 21.51 7.30
N VAL A 68 -3.25 20.40 7.17
CA VAL A 68 -3.76 19.14 6.63
C VAL A 68 -4.07 18.19 7.79
N GLY A 69 -5.29 17.65 7.80
CA GLY A 69 -5.76 16.69 8.79
C GLY A 69 -6.03 15.34 8.16
N VAL A 70 -5.78 14.27 8.92
CA VAL A 70 -6.04 12.91 8.49
C VAL A 70 -6.97 12.23 9.48
N THR A 71 -8.06 11.68 8.96
CA THR A 71 -8.92 10.74 9.70
C THR A 71 -8.48 9.34 9.35
N VAL A 72 -8.42 8.48 10.33
CA VAL A 72 -8.16 7.06 10.16
C VAL A 72 -9.19 6.30 10.98
N SER A 73 -9.81 5.29 10.39
CA SER A 73 -10.75 4.38 11.03
C SER A 73 -10.34 2.94 10.75
N ASP A 74 -11.04 2.00 11.31
CA ASP A 74 -10.91 0.57 11.02
C ASP A 74 -11.32 0.19 9.59
N ALA A 75 -12.07 1.05 8.88
CA ALA A 75 -12.56 0.78 7.52
C ALA A 75 -11.86 1.61 6.43
N ASP A 76 -11.46 2.83 6.76
CA ASP A 76 -10.97 3.79 5.77
C ASP A 76 -10.10 4.90 6.38
N TYR A 77 -9.46 5.67 5.53
CA TYR A 77 -8.79 6.90 5.91
C TYR A 77 -9.05 8.01 4.88
N GLY A 78 -8.98 9.27 5.34
CA GLY A 78 -9.26 10.42 4.49
C GLY A 78 -8.46 11.64 4.88
N PHE A 79 -8.22 12.52 3.89
CA PHE A 79 -7.43 13.73 4.04
C PHE A 79 -8.32 14.95 3.94
N TYR A 80 -8.05 15.93 4.80
CA TYR A 80 -8.85 17.14 4.95
C TYR A 80 -7.94 18.34 5.07
N ARG A 81 -8.40 19.45 4.55
CA ARG A 81 -7.75 20.76 4.64
C ARG A 81 -8.58 21.66 5.55
N TYR A 82 -7.91 22.34 6.48
CA TYR A 82 -8.57 23.29 7.36
C TYR A 82 -8.64 24.67 6.73
N ARG A 83 -9.84 25.10 6.41
CA ARG A 83 -10.11 26.41 5.79
C ARG A 83 -11.28 27.11 6.44
N ARG A 84 -11.12 28.39 6.78
CA ARG A 84 -12.21 29.24 7.30
C ARG A 84 -13.00 28.58 8.45
N GLY A 85 -12.28 27.95 9.38
CA GLY A 85 -12.89 27.31 10.55
C GLY A 85 -13.53 25.95 10.30
N ARG A 86 -13.34 25.33 9.12
CA ARG A 86 -13.92 24.03 8.75
C ARG A 86 -12.92 23.10 8.10
N TRP A 87 -13.12 21.83 8.31
CA TRP A 87 -12.43 20.77 7.59
C TRP A 87 -13.13 20.49 6.26
N LEU A 88 -12.40 20.54 5.18
CA LEU A 88 -12.88 20.28 3.82
C LEU A 88 -12.13 19.06 3.29
N ALA A 89 -12.86 18.06 2.79
CA ALA A 89 -12.24 16.88 2.18
C ALA A 89 -11.35 17.29 1.00
N MET A 90 -10.18 16.71 0.91
CA MET A 90 -9.30 16.89 -0.23
C MET A 90 -9.80 16.04 -1.42
N GLY A 91 -9.67 16.57 -2.64
CA GLY A 91 -10.39 16.10 -3.83
C GLY A 91 -10.15 14.62 -4.18
N ARG A 92 -11.19 14.00 -4.75
CA ARG A 92 -11.21 12.58 -5.13
C ARG A 92 -10.23 12.23 -6.26
N ASP A 93 -9.81 13.20 -7.06
CA ASP A 93 -8.92 13.01 -8.22
C ASP A 93 -7.46 13.34 -7.89
N SER A 94 -7.10 13.34 -6.61
CA SER A 94 -5.76 13.67 -6.13
C SER A 94 -5.14 12.50 -5.37
N SER A 95 -3.85 12.61 -5.07
CA SER A 95 -3.12 11.70 -4.17
C SER A 95 -3.73 11.61 -2.77
N PHE A 96 -4.66 12.50 -2.44
CA PHE A 96 -5.38 12.59 -1.18
C PHE A 96 -6.81 12.05 -1.26
N ALA A 97 -7.16 11.31 -2.30
CA ALA A 97 -8.45 10.64 -2.37
C ALA A 97 -8.64 9.71 -1.16
N PRO A 98 -9.82 9.71 -0.52
CA PRO A 98 -10.09 8.77 0.56
C PRO A 98 -9.91 7.34 0.06
N ALA A 99 -9.34 6.49 0.90
CA ALA A 99 -9.11 5.09 0.58
C ALA A 99 -9.66 4.18 1.69
N ARG A 100 -10.07 2.99 1.30
CA ARG A 100 -10.47 1.92 2.20
C ARG A 100 -9.31 0.97 2.41
N TRP A 101 -9.27 0.40 3.60
CA TRP A 101 -8.38 -0.70 3.88
C TRP A 101 -8.85 -1.97 3.15
N SER A 102 -7.91 -2.83 2.84
CA SER A 102 -8.22 -4.15 2.27
C SER A 102 -8.99 -5.01 3.25
N ASP A 103 -9.82 -5.92 2.75
CA ASP A 103 -10.56 -6.84 3.60
C ASP A 103 -9.58 -7.70 4.41
N GLY A 104 -9.77 -7.75 5.73
CA GLY A 104 -8.92 -8.48 6.65
C GLY A 104 -7.81 -7.66 7.31
N THR A 105 -7.58 -6.41 6.89
CA THR A 105 -6.64 -5.51 7.56
C THR A 105 -7.22 -5.02 8.90
N ALA A 106 -6.52 -5.32 9.99
CA ALA A 106 -6.80 -4.72 11.30
C ALA A 106 -6.00 -3.43 11.46
N VAL A 107 -6.64 -2.38 11.96
CA VAL A 107 -6.04 -1.05 12.10
C VAL A 107 -6.09 -0.61 13.55
N PHE A 108 -4.93 -0.31 14.12
CA PHE A 108 -4.80 0.24 15.46
C PHE A 108 -4.11 1.60 15.40
N ILE A 109 -4.62 2.54 16.20
CA ILE A 109 -4.07 3.89 16.23
C ILE A 109 -3.77 4.26 17.66
N GLU A 110 -2.56 4.75 17.88
CA GLU A 110 -2.12 5.30 19.14
C GLU A 110 -1.75 6.78 18.96
N ARG A 111 -2.15 7.59 19.89
CA ARG A 111 -1.74 8.99 19.97
C ARG A 111 -1.27 9.30 21.38
N GLU A 112 -0.04 9.82 21.52
CA GLU A 112 0.56 10.14 22.83
C GLU A 112 0.53 8.96 23.83
N GLY A 113 0.72 7.72 23.32
CA GLY A 113 0.70 6.50 24.15
C GLY A 113 -0.69 6.04 24.59
N THR A 114 -1.75 6.64 24.09
CA THR A 114 -3.12 6.24 24.34
C THR A 114 -3.72 5.63 23.09
N ALA A 115 -4.13 4.36 23.16
CA ALA A 115 -4.90 3.73 22.07
C ALA A 115 -6.22 4.49 21.88
N LEU A 116 -6.50 4.86 20.63
CA LEU A 116 -7.72 5.57 20.29
C LEU A 116 -8.70 4.58 19.64
N ASP A 117 -9.62 4.07 20.45
CA ASP A 117 -10.78 3.34 19.92
C ASP A 117 -11.67 4.32 19.14
N ASN A 118 -11.81 4.10 17.83
CA ASN A 118 -12.71 4.83 16.92
C ASN A 118 -12.41 6.32 16.68
N LEU A 119 -11.46 6.59 15.76
CA LEU A 119 -11.07 7.95 15.36
C LEU A 119 -11.90 8.56 14.24
N ALA A 120 -12.83 7.84 13.67
CA ALA A 120 -13.79 8.38 12.72
C ALA A 120 -14.90 9.11 13.48
N GLY A 121 -14.76 10.40 13.67
CA GLY A 121 -15.80 11.29 14.18
C GLY A 121 -16.47 10.82 15.46
N SER A 122 -16.48 11.63 16.52
CA SER A 122 -17.25 11.33 17.71
C SER A 122 -18.64 10.81 17.32
N LYS A 123 -19.04 9.62 17.78
CA LYS A 123 -20.38 9.05 17.58
C LYS A 123 -21.51 10.01 17.96
N ASP A 124 -21.19 11.00 18.80
CA ASP A 124 -22.14 12.00 19.27
C ASP A 124 -22.40 13.17 18.28
N ARG A 125 -21.56 13.34 17.23
CA ARG A 125 -21.74 14.40 16.23
C ARG A 125 -21.23 13.95 14.86
N PRO A 126 -22.04 13.24 14.08
CA PRO A 126 -21.67 12.74 12.75
C PRO A 126 -21.33 13.85 11.74
N ASP A 127 -21.80 15.10 11.99
CA ASP A 127 -21.59 16.22 11.08
C ASP A 127 -20.24 16.94 11.28
N ARG A 128 -19.43 16.56 12.27
CA ARG A 128 -18.17 17.23 12.58
C ARG A 128 -16.98 16.32 12.37
N ILE A 129 -16.32 16.49 11.25
CA ILE A 129 -15.02 15.83 10.99
C ILE A 129 -13.99 16.43 11.93
N ILE A 130 -13.34 15.57 12.72
CA ILE A 130 -12.25 15.95 13.61
C ILE A 130 -11.07 15.02 13.27
N PRO A 131 -10.09 15.48 12.42
CA PRO A 131 -8.92 14.69 12.13
C PRO A 131 -8.11 14.39 13.39
N ALA A 132 -7.70 13.15 13.54
CA ALA A 132 -6.88 12.71 14.65
C ALA A 132 -5.43 13.14 14.51
N ILE A 133 -4.93 13.12 13.28
CA ILE A 133 -3.57 13.49 12.92
C ILE A 133 -3.64 14.82 12.20
N ARG A 134 -2.73 15.72 12.53
CA ARG A 134 -2.66 17.06 11.91
C ARG A 134 -1.22 17.39 11.56
N PHE A 135 -1.04 17.92 10.38
CA PHE A 135 0.22 18.49 9.90
C PHE A 135 0.06 20.01 9.81
N GLU A 136 0.97 20.73 10.43
CA GLU A 136 0.93 22.19 10.46
C GLU A 136 1.90 22.81 9.45
N PRO A 137 1.61 24.00 8.92
CA PRO A 137 2.44 24.67 7.92
C PRO A 137 3.87 24.96 8.36
N ILE A 138 4.11 24.97 9.66
CA ILE A 138 5.46 25.17 10.26
C ILE A 138 6.28 23.88 10.30
N GLY A 139 5.76 22.77 9.76
CA GLY A 139 6.40 21.45 9.78
C GLY A 139 6.12 20.65 11.04
N ALA A 140 5.37 21.18 12.01
CA ALA A 140 4.97 20.42 13.18
C ALA A 140 3.82 19.45 12.85
N ALA A 141 3.76 18.35 13.57
CA ALA A 141 2.67 17.37 13.43
C ALA A 141 2.19 16.84 14.79
N THR A 142 0.97 16.34 14.83
CA THR A 142 0.50 15.55 15.96
C THR A 142 1.25 14.21 15.95
N PRO A 143 1.98 13.82 16.99
CA PRO A 143 2.62 12.50 17.06
C PRO A 143 1.58 11.39 17.01
N PHE A 144 1.87 10.33 16.23
CA PHE A 144 0.96 9.20 16.05
C PHE A 144 1.72 7.91 15.78
N SER A 145 1.04 6.80 16.01
CA SER A 145 1.44 5.46 15.55
C SER A 145 0.21 4.79 14.97
N VAL A 146 0.29 4.36 13.72
CA VAL A 146 -0.73 3.54 13.06
C VAL A 146 -0.13 2.16 12.80
N ILE A 147 -0.81 1.13 13.26
CA ILE A 147 -0.42 -0.25 13.08
C ILE A 147 -1.44 -0.89 12.15
N LEU A 148 -0.96 -1.47 11.08
CA LEU A 148 -1.72 -2.28 10.14
C LEU A 148 -1.27 -3.73 10.30
N SER A 149 -2.21 -4.64 10.51
CA SER A 149 -1.91 -6.06 10.67
C SER A 149 -2.94 -6.95 10.00
N ASP A 150 -2.49 -8.11 9.57
CA ASP A 150 -3.33 -9.23 9.15
C ASP A 150 -2.93 -10.50 9.92
N ALA A 151 -3.21 -11.70 9.36
CA ALA A 151 -2.89 -12.96 10.03
C ALA A 151 -1.38 -13.25 10.13
N ASP A 152 -0.58 -12.69 9.22
CA ASP A 152 0.82 -13.08 9.02
C ASP A 152 1.82 -11.94 9.25
N GLU A 153 1.39 -10.69 9.11
CA GLU A 153 2.29 -9.52 9.08
C GLU A 153 1.74 -8.33 9.89
N GLU A 154 2.67 -7.54 10.42
CA GLU A 154 2.36 -6.27 11.10
C GLU A 154 3.30 -5.18 10.60
N PHE A 155 2.74 -4.03 10.24
CA PHE A 155 3.46 -2.83 9.83
C PHE A 155 3.11 -1.67 10.73
N ARG A 156 4.13 -0.92 11.13
CA ARG A 156 3.96 0.26 11.99
C ARG A 156 4.39 1.52 11.22
N ILE A 157 3.51 2.48 11.17
CA ILE A 157 3.75 3.80 10.60
C ILE A 157 3.69 4.81 11.73
N THR A 158 4.79 5.49 12.00
CA THR A 158 4.87 6.50 13.07
C THR A 158 5.14 7.87 12.50
N GLY A 159 4.59 8.89 13.13
CA GLY A 159 4.92 10.29 12.87
C GLY A 159 5.32 10.96 14.15
N ASP A 160 6.43 11.72 14.12
CA ASP A 160 6.91 12.49 15.25
C ASP A 160 6.34 13.94 15.25
N ALA A 161 6.66 14.70 16.29
CA ALA A 161 6.23 16.09 16.40
C ALA A 161 6.84 17.02 15.35
N ALA A 162 7.93 16.60 14.70
CA ALA A 162 8.59 17.33 13.61
C ALA A 162 8.04 16.96 12.23
N GLY A 163 6.99 16.12 12.18
CA GLY A 163 6.37 15.69 10.93
C GLY A 163 7.16 14.61 10.16
N THR A 164 8.18 14.01 10.79
CA THR A 164 8.95 12.91 10.18
C THR A 164 8.14 11.63 10.24
N ILE A 165 7.96 10.99 9.10
CA ILE A 165 7.24 9.71 9.00
C ILE A 165 8.25 8.56 8.94
N THR A 166 8.04 7.53 9.75
CA THR A 166 8.86 6.32 9.79
C THR A 166 7.98 5.10 9.52
N PHE A 167 8.47 4.19 8.70
CA PHE A 167 7.82 2.93 8.37
C PHE A 167 8.68 1.77 8.91
N GLU A 168 8.07 0.88 9.65
CA GLU A 168 8.71 -0.29 10.25
C GLU A 168 7.89 -1.55 9.97
N GLU A 169 8.56 -2.60 9.52
CA GLU A 169 8.01 -3.95 9.39
C GLU A 169 8.33 -4.74 10.65
N ARG A 170 7.31 -5.26 11.32
CA ARG A 170 7.49 -6.17 12.45
C ARG A 170 7.30 -7.60 11.98
N ARG A 171 8.40 -8.35 11.95
CA ARG A 171 8.36 -9.80 11.78
C ARG A 171 8.37 -10.44 13.16
N ASP A 172 7.33 -11.18 13.48
CA ASP A 172 7.38 -12.09 14.63
C ASP A 172 8.38 -13.21 14.30
N GLY A 173 9.46 -13.27 15.09
CA GLY A 173 10.51 -14.29 15.01
C GLY A 173 10.16 -15.56 15.76
#